data_e4c9fecc6c63e6582e4759b722c70eff
#
_entry.id   e4c9fecc6c63e6582e4759b722c70eff
#
_cell.length_a   1.000
_cell.length_b   1.000
_cell.length_c   1.000
_cell.angle_alpha   90.00
_cell.angle_beta   90.00
_cell.angle_gamma   90.00
#
_symmetry.space_group_name_H-M   'P 1'
#
loop_
_entity.id
_entity.type
_entity.pdbx_description
1 polymer ?
#
loop_
_entity_poly.entity_id
_entity_poly.type
_entity_poly.pdbx_seq_one_letter_code
_entity_poly.pdbx_strand_id
1 'polypeptide(L)'
;ARFQADPIYFITTKGNKAVLQRLNDALMNIHANTPEFENTTYAAYYEQSSLLTQPLLTKKERDFLAHRGPITIGFLPNDEPLSALSSDTNLPAGILPGIAKELERLSGAQVILKLLPAGARLDQSLQKKGFDLIVGITDYEPYRNNISIRLSKPFFQGRVMAVANKNNFIDITKPQKVALPFNYIAYKNLILNTYPHFSIINKANTRDCLLAVADGEADIALQNNHIISYHLQNPRFTDLKILSLFNFPDNLCLAAANNADGSQLLTIFNKCIDTLNPKTLDNIVMYETVQSPYRPSLSDLAYKYDYLIAALLVMLVIWLYFTLQRQKYLELLEAKNLELETAAKQALAASEAKSSF
;
A
#
# COMPACT_ATOMS: atom_id res chain seq x y z
N ALA A 1 15.15 -17.75 -17.41
CA ALA A 1 16.55 -17.37 -17.64
C ALA A 1 16.56 -15.87 -17.93
N ARG A 2 17.15 -15.05 -17.04
CA ARG A 2 17.48 -13.66 -17.37
C ARG A 2 18.61 -13.72 -18.38
N PHE A 3 18.35 -13.32 -19.61
CA PHE A 3 19.43 -12.96 -20.50
C PHE A 3 20.09 -11.72 -19.90
N GLN A 4 21.30 -11.88 -19.43
CA GLN A 4 22.16 -10.77 -19.07
C GLN A 4 22.39 -10.00 -20.37
N ALA A 5 22.00 -8.73 -20.42
CA ALA A 5 22.25 -7.92 -21.61
C ALA A 5 23.77 -7.84 -21.79
N ASP A 6 24.29 -8.43 -22.86
CA ASP A 6 25.70 -8.31 -23.18
C ASP A 6 26.01 -6.86 -23.54
N PRO A 7 27.02 -6.25 -22.92
CA PRO A 7 27.37 -4.87 -23.23
C PRO A 7 27.88 -4.77 -24.67
N ILE A 8 27.33 -3.84 -25.44
CA ILE A 8 27.74 -3.56 -26.81
C ILE A 8 28.71 -2.37 -26.80
N TYR A 9 29.80 -2.51 -27.47
CA TYR A 9 30.87 -1.49 -27.53
C TYR A 9 31.12 -1.00 -28.95
N PHE A 10 31.47 0.28 -29.10
CA PHE A 10 32.05 0.79 -30.32
C PHE A 10 33.52 0.35 -30.42
N ILE A 11 33.91 -0.12 -31.57
CA ILE A 11 35.30 -0.56 -31.86
C ILE A 11 35.90 0.42 -32.87
N THR A 12 37.14 0.82 -32.62
CA THR A 12 37.93 1.64 -33.54
C THR A 12 39.32 0.99 -33.75
N THR A 13 40.03 1.43 -34.79
CA THR A 13 41.40 0.95 -35.05
C THR A 13 42.32 1.27 -33.88
N LYS A 14 43.23 0.34 -33.58
CA LYS A 14 44.22 0.47 -32.49
C LYS A 14 45.00 1.78 -32.62
N GLY A 15 44.99 2.60 -31.60
CA GLY A 15 45.71 3.89 -31.55
C GLY A 15 44.87 5.13 -31.92
N ASN A 16 43.62 4.97 -32.40
CA ASN A 16 42.76 6.09 -32.76
C ASN A 16 42.00 6.65 -31.50
N LYS A 17 42.78 7.14 -30.55
CA LYS A 17 42.28 7.67 -29.28
C LYS A 17 41.30 8.87 -29.46
N ALA A 18 41.55 9.70 -30.48
CA ALA A 18 40.74 10.91 -30.75
C ALA A 18 39.30 10.54 -31.13
N VAL A 19 39.12 9.51 -31.98
CA VAL A 19 37.78 9.04 -32.37
C VAL A 19 37.08 8.39 -31.17
N LEU A 20 37.76 7.57 -30.36
CA LEU A 20 37.20 6.93 -29.19
C LEU A 20 36.73 7.98 -28.17
N GLN A 21 37.54 9.01 -27.95
CA GLN A 21 37.16 10.08 -27.02
C GLN A 21 35.94 10.85 -27.49
N ARG A 22 35.86 11.20 -28.80
CA ARG A 22 34.67 11.85 -29.37
C ARG A 22 33.40 10.99 -29.24
N LEU A 23 33.51 9.66 -29.42
CA LEU A 23 32.38 8.75 -29.25
C LEU A 23 31.92 8.68 -27.78
N ASN A 24 32.85 8.61 -26.86
CA ASN A 24 32.54 8.62 -25.42
C ASN A 24 31.90 9.94 -24.99
N ASP A 25 32.43 11.07 -25.47
CA ASP A 25 31.86 12.39 -25.18
C ASP A 25 30.45 12.55 -25.76
N ALA A 26 30.21 12.00 -26.97
CA ALA A 26 28.88 11.97 -27.57
C ALA A 26 27.89 11.10 -26.78
N LEU A 27 28.32 9.92 -26.32
CA LEU A 27 27.49 9.05 -25.46
C LEU A 27 27.16 9.74 -24.11
N MET A 28 28.17 10.35 -23.46
CA MET A 28 27.93 11.11 -22.23
C MET A 28 26.97 12.27 -22.46
N ASN A 29 27.08 12.96 -23.57
CA ASN A 29 26.20 14.08 -23.93
C ASN A 29 24.76 13.62 -24.18
N ILE A 30 24.57 12.48 -24.84
CA ILE A 30 23.25 11.86 -25.03
C ILE A 30 22.63 11.48 -23.67
N HIS A 31 23.37 10.81 -22.80
CA HIS A 31 22.87 10.43 -21.47
C HIS A 31 22.54 11.66 -20.59
N ALA A 32 23.33 12.73 -20.67
CA ALA A 32 23.14 13.93 -19.88
C ALA A 32 21.97 14.80 -20.37
N ASN A 33 21.83 14.97 -21.68
CA ASN A 33 20.87 15.92 -22.27
C ASN A 33 19.56 15.27 -22.76
N THR A 34 19.56 13.94 -22.94
CA THR A 34 18.39 13.19 -23.40
C THR A 34 18.30 11.85 -22.66
N PRO A 35 18.00 11.86 -21.37
CA PRO A 35 17.95 10.63 -20.56
C PRO A 35 16.93 9.60 -21.08
N GLU A 36 15.93 10.05 -21.84
CA GLU A 36 14.90 9.20 -22.47
C GLU A 36 15.34 8.65 -23.85
N PHE A 37 16.57 8.94 -24.32
CA PHE A 37 17.00 8.58 -25.68
C PHE A 37 16.95 7.07 -25.94
N GLU A 38 17.39 6.25 -24.97
CA GLU A 38 17.35 4.79 -25.10
C GLU A 38 15.91 4.27 -25.19
N ASN A 39 15.03 4.81 -24.33
CA ASN A 39 13.63 4.42 -24.29
C ASN A 39 12.88 4.85 -25.56
N THR A 40 13.08 6.06 -26.02
CA THR A 40 12.43 6.59 -27.24
C THR A 40 12.94 5.86 -28.48
N THR A 41 14.24 5.59 -28.55
CA THR A 41 14.84 4.83 -29.66
C THR A 41 14.35 3.40 -29.68
N TYR A 42 14.34 2.73 -28.52
CA TYR A 42 13.80 1.38 -28.40
C TYR A 42 12.33 1.32 -28.82
N ALA A 43 11.51 2.24 -28.31
CA ALA A 43 10.10 2.36 -28.68
C ALA A 43 9.92 2.58 -30.19
N ALA A 44 10.70 3.48 -30.79
CA ALA A 44 10.60 3.78 -32.21
C ALA A 44 10.96 2.59 -33.13
N TYR A 45 11.93 1.77 -32.75
CA TYR A 45 12.41 0.68 -33.60
C TYR A 45 11.89 -0.70 -33.24
N TYR A 46 11.54 -0.94 -31.99
CA TYR A 46 11.13 -2.26 -31.50
C TYR A 46 9.67 -2.35 -31.07
N GLU A 47 9.08 -1.26 -30.55
CA GLU A 47 7.65 -1.27 -30.22
C GLU A 47 6.78 -1.17 -31.48
N GLN A 48 7.19 -0.41 -32.49
CA GLN A 48 6.48 -0.37 -33.77
C GLN A 48 6.62 -1.66 -34.59
N SER A 49 7.75 -2.37 -34.48
CA SER A 49 7.91 -3.65 -35.18
C SER A 49 7.11 -4.77 -34.56
N SER A 50 6.80 -4.71 -33.26
CA SER A 50 5.88 -5.67 -32.60
C SER A 50 4.41 -5.43 -33.00
N LEU A 51 4.05 -4.25 -33.46
CA LEU A 51 2.70 -3.94 -33.96
C LEU A 51 2.43 -4.48 -35.38
N LEU A 52 3.46 -4.92 -36.12
CA LEU A 52 3.31 -5.47 -37.47
C LEU A 52 3.26 -6.99 -37.51
N THR A 53 3.49 -7.69 -36.41
CA THR A 53 3.40 -9.16 -36.33
C THR A 53 2.12 -9.57 -35.63
N GLN A 54 1.26 -10.24 -36.36
CA GLN A 54 0.03 -10.94 -35.99
C GLN A 54 -0.73 -10.38 -34.77
N PRO A 55 -2.02 -10.08 -34.87
CA PRO A 55 -2.79 -9.58 -33.74
C PRO A 55 -2.67 -10.57 -32.57
N LEU A 56 -2.35 -10.05 -31.39
CA LEU A 56 -2.19 -10.82 -30.14
C LEU A 56 -3.30 -11.85 -29.93
N LEU A 57 -4.52 -11.46 -30.24
CA LEU A 57 -5.71 -12.29 -30.17
C LEU A 57 -6.15 -12.74 -31.55
N THR A 58 -6.54 -13.99 -31.67
CA THR A 58 -7.17 -14.55 -32.85
C THR A 58 -8.53 -13.89 -33.12
N LYS A 59 -9.03 -14.03 -34.36
CA LYS A 59 -10.38 -13.52 -34.69
C LYS A 59 -11.45 -14.09 -33.75
N LYS A 60 -11.40 -15.40 -33.47
CA LYS A 60 -12.35 -16.07 -32.56
C LYS A 60 -12.32 -15.48 -31.15
N GLU A 61 -11.15 -15.15 -30.62
CA GLU A 61 -11.00 -14.56 -29.29
C GLU A 61 -11.53 -13.12 -29.24
N ARG A 62 -11.28 -12.33 -30.29
CA ARG A 62 -11.87 -10.97 -30.40
C ARG A 62 -13.39 -11.02 -30.54
N ASP A 63 -13.92 -11.92 -31.39
CA ASP A 63 -15.35 -12.11 -31.54
C ASP A 63 -16.00 -12.56 -30.22
N PHE A 64 -15.34 -13.45 -29.47
CA PHE A 64 -15.78 -13.87 -28.14
C PHE A 64 -15.89 -12.67 -27.18
N LEU A 65 -14.84 -11.84 -27.08
CA LEU A 65 -14.85 -10.65 -26.22
C LEU A 65 -15.93 -9.65 -26.63
N ALA A 66 -16.10 -9.43 -27.93
CA ALA A 66 -17.11 -8.50 -28.46
C ALA A 66 -18.56 -8.96 -28.14
N HIS A 67 -18.84 -10.25 -28.23
CA HIS A 67 -20.17 -10.78 -27.94
C HIS A 67 -20.49 -10.93 -26.45
N ARG A 68 -19.43 -11.10 -25.64
CA ARG A 68 -19.57 -11.31 -24.19
C ARG A 68 -19.96 -10.03 -23.44
N GLY A 69 -19.50 -8.89 -23.92
CA GLY A 69 -19.62 -7.60 -23.20
C GLY A 69 -18.56 -7.40 -22.11
N PRO A 70 -18.78 -6.46 -21.20
CA PRO A 70 -17.81 -6.08 -20.18
C PRO A 70 -17.41 -7.22 -19.25
N ILE A 71 -16.12 -7.29 -18.90
CA ILE A 71 -15.55 -8.29 -17.98
C ILE A 71 -15.46 -7.67 -16.59
N THR A 72 -16.15 -8.27 -15.62
CA THR A 72 -16.09 -7.83 -14.23
C THR A 72 -14.92 -8.51 -13.51
N ILE A 73 -13.92 -7.70 -13.08
CA ILE A 73 -12.77 -8.18 -12.32
C ILE A 73 -12.92 -7.74 -10.87
N GLY A 74 -12.95 -8.73 -9.96
CA GLY A 74 -12.96 -8.50 -8.52
C GLY A 74 -11.57 -8.23 -7.96
N PHE A 75 -11.44 -7.34 -6.99
CA PHE A 75 -10.21 -7.10 -6.23
C PHE A 75 -10.50 -6.96 -4.74
N LEU A 76 -9.50 -7.29 -3.91
CA LEU A 76 -9.59 -7.14 -2.46
C LEU A 76 -9.26 -5.69 -2.08
N PRO A 77 -10.06 -5.05 -1.22
CA PRO A 77 -9.73 -3.73 -0.68
C PRO A 77 -8.71 -3.81 0.45
N ASN A 78 -8.11 -2.67 0.80
CA ASN A 78 -7.26 -2.48 1.98
C ASN A 78 -5.95 -3.27 1.99
N ASP A 79 -5.38 -3.52 0.83
CA ASP A 79 -4.06 -4.14 0.64
C ASP A 79 -3.11 -3.16 -0.06
N GLU A 80 -3.10 -1.89 0.40
CA GLU A 80 -2.23 -0.85 -0.14
C GLU A 80 -0.74 -1.28 -0.10
N PRO A 81 0.04 -1.01 -1.13
CA PRO A 81 -0.27 -0.34 -2.40
C PRO A 81 -0.77 -1.31 -3.49
N LEU A 82 -0.97 -2.60 -3.19
CA LEU A 82 -1.42 -3.58 -4.19
C LEU A 82 -2.84 -3.27 -4.68
N SER A 83 -3.78 -3.04 -3.77
CA SER A 83 -5.14 -2.67 -4.12
C SER A 83 -5.87 -1.90 -3.02
N ALA A 84 -6.54 -0.84 -3.40
CA ALA A 84 -7.31 0.03 -2.53
C ALA A 84 -8.46 0.72 -3.28
N LEU A 85 -9.27 1.46 -2.53
CA LEU A 85 -10.08 2.54 -3.09
C LEU A 85 -9.36 3.87 -2.84
N SER A 86 -9.27 4.70 -3.85
CA SER A 86 -8.78 6.06 -3.72
C SER A 86 -9.65 6.84 -2.75
N SER A 87 -9.05 7.47 -1.74
CA SER A 87 -9.76 8.31 -0.77
C SER A 87 -10.48 9.50 -1.40
N ASP A 88 -9.95 10.01 -2.50
CA ASP A 88 -10.42 11.24 -3.14
C ASP A 88 -11.56 10.97 -4.14
N THR A 89 -11.52 9.82 -4.84
CA THR A 89 -12.45 9.51 -5.93
C THR A 89 -13.32 8.29 -5.68
N ASN A 90 -13.01 7.49 -4.65
CA ASN A 90 -13.63 6.19 -4.36
C ASN A 90 -13.54 5.19 -5.53
N LEU A 91 -12.57 5.40 -6.43
CA LEU A 91 -12.28 4.51 -7.55
C LEU A 91 -11.19 3.50 -7.20
N PRO A 92 -11.16 2.33 -7.88
CA PRO A 92 -10.08 1.36 -7.72
C PRO A 92 -8.71 1.98 -8.00
N ALA A 93 -7.79 1.84 -7.06
CA ALA A 93 -6.42 2.34 -7.10
C ALA A 93 -5.45 1.26 -6.64
N GLY A 94 -4.16 1.41 -6.99
CA GLY A 94 -3.10 0.48 -6.63
C GLY A 94 -2.56 -0.31 -7.81
N ILE A 95 -1.53 -1.11 -7.53
CA ILE A 95 -0.77 -1.86 -8.54
C ILE A 95 -1.68 -2.83 -9.31
N LEU A 96 -2.55 -3.58 -8.63
CA LEU A 96 -3.42 -4.58 -9.27
C LEU A 96 -4.49 -3.96 -10.17
N PRO A 97 -5.22 -2.91 -9.77
CA PRO A 97 -6.07 -2.15 -10.67
C PRO A 97 -5.32 -1.54 -11.86
N GLY A 98 -4.09 -1.05 -11.66
CA GLY A 98 -3.24 -0.55 -12.73
C GLY A 98 -2.89 -1.64 -13.75
N ILE A 99 -2.51 -2.83 -13.29
CA ILE A 99 -2.25 -3.99 -14.16
C ILE A 99 -3.54 -4.43 -14.89
N ALA A 100 -4.68 -4.44 -14.21
CA ALA A 100 -5.96 -4.80 -14.84
C ALA A 100 -6.32 -3.84 -15.99
N LYS A 101 -6.05 -2.53 -15.85
CA LYS A 101 -6.20 -1.55 -16.94
C LYS A 101 -5.24 -1.81 -18.10
N GLU A 102 -4.01 -2.22 -17.81
CA GLU A 102 -3.06 -2.57 -18.87
C GLU A 102 -3.51 -3.86 -19.61
N LEU A 103 -4.04 -4.85 -18.90
CA LEU A 103 -4.63 -6.04 -19.50
C LEU A 103 -5.89 -5.70 -20.34
N GLU A 104 -6.71 -4.74 -19.92
CA GLU A 104 -7.80 -4.16 -20.70
C GLU A 104 -7.29 -3.59 -22.03
N ARG A 105 -6.25 -2.75 -21.97
CA ARG A 105 -5.62 -2.14 -23.15
C ARG A 105 -5.08 -3.19 -24.13
N LEU A 106 -4.39 -4.23 -23.62
CA LEU A 106 -3.80 -5.28 -24.44
C LEU A 106 -4.83 -6.22 -25.06
N SER A 107 -5.89 -6.54 -24.32
CA SER A 107 -6.97 -7.43 -24.81
C SER A 107 -7.99 -6.71 -25.68
N GLY A 108 -8.14 -5.40 -25.53
CA GLY A 108 -9.23 -4.64 -26.14
C GLY A 108 -10.61 -4.94 -25.52
N ALA A 109 -10.66 -5.68 -24.42
CA ALA A 109 -11.89 -5.96 -23.68
C ALA A 109 -12.25 -4.75 -22.81
N GLN A 110 -13.52 -4.51 -22.58
CA GLN A 110 -13.96 -3.56 -21.57
C GLN A 110 -13.90 -4.22 -20.19
N VAL A 111 -13.17 -3.62 -19.24
CA VAL A 111 -13.02 -4.14 -17.88
C VAL A 111 -13.75 -3.26 -16.87
N ILE A 112 -14.50 -3.90 -15.98
CA ILE A 112 -15.18 -3.25 -14.85
C ILE A 112 -14.57 -3.80 -13.57
N LEU A 113 -13.84 -2.94 -12.82
CA LEU A 113 -13.27 -3.29 -11.53
C LEU A 113 -14.33 -3.15 -10.43
N LYS A 114 -14.51 -4.19 -9.62
CA LYS A 114 -15.45 -4.18 -8.48
C LYS A 114 -14.78 -4.74 -7.22
N LEU A 115 -15.13 -4.18 -6.08
CA LEU A 115 -14.71 -4.70 -4.79
C LEU A 115 -15.29 -6.07 -4.50
N LEU A 116 -14.46 -6.97 -4.01
CA LEU A 116 -14.92 -8.21 -3.39
C LEU A 116 -15.50 -7.90 -2.00
N PRO A 117 -16.66 -8.50 -1.65
CA PRO A 117 -17.19 -8.38 -0.31
C PRO A 117 -16.20 -8.90 0.74
N ALA A 118 -16.15 -8.26 1.90
CA ALA A 118 -15.31 -8.71 3.00
C ALA A 118 -15.64 -10.16 3.39
N GLY A 119 -14.63 -11.01 3.52
CA GLY A 119 -14.78 -12.43 3.83
C GLY A 119 -15.35 -13.29 2.69
N ALA A 120 -15.45 -12.75 1.47
CA ALA A 120 -15.92 -13.50 0.32
C ALA A 120 -15.01 -14.70 0.01
N ARG A 121 -15.61 -15.86 -0.23
CA ARG A 121 -14.89 -17.04 -0.71
C ARG A 121 -14.71 -16.95 -2.23
N LEU A 122 -13.50 -17.21 -2.71
CA LEU A 122 -13.14 -17.13 -4.14
C LEU A 122 -14.05 -17.96 -5.03
N ASP A 123 -14.25 -19.22 -4.66
CA ASP A 123 -15.09 -20.17 -5.40
C ASP A 123 -16.54 -19.69 -5.52
N GLN A 124 -17.11 -19.19 -4.43
CA GLN A 124 -18.50 -18.68 -4.42
C GLN A 124 -18.65 -17.38 -5.20
N SER A 125 -17.66 -16.48 -5.12
CA SER A 125 -17.66 -15.20 -5.81
C SER A 125 -17.64 -15.37 -7.33
N LEU A 126 -16.84 -16.33 -7.82
CA LEU A 126 -16.74 -16.65 -9.25
C LEU A 126 -17.95 -17.45 -9.76
N GLN A 127 -18.53 -18.33 -8.94
CA GLN A 127 -19.69 -19.15 -9.35
C GLN A 127 -21.01 -18.37 -9.37
N LYS A 128 -21.20 -17.40 -8.47
CA LYS A 128 -22.46 -16.63 -8.34
C LYS A 128 -22.67 -15.55 -9.41
N LYS A 129 -21.90 -15.57 -10.50
CA LYS A 129 -21.98 -14.62 -11.63
C LYS A 129 -21.81 -13.14 -11.23
N GLY A 130 -21.19 -12.86 -10.09
CA GLY A 130 -20.88 -11.50 -9.67
C GLY A 130 -19.56 -10.99 -10.24
N PHE A 131 -18.65 -11.92 -10.52
CA PHE A 131 -17.29 -11.65 -11.01
C PHE A 131 -16.90 -12.70 -12.05
N ASP A 132 -16.29 -12.23 -13.12
CA ASP A 132 -15.75 -13.09 -14.17
C ASP A 132 -14.34 -13.55 -13.85
N LEU A 133 -13.56 -12.63 -13.28
CA LEU A 133 -12.21 -12.84 -12.82
C LEU A 133 -12.01 -12.21 -11.44
N ILE A 134 -11.01 -12.68 -10.72
CA ILE A 134 -10.51 -12.04 -9.49
C ILE A 134 -9.02 -11.82 -9.67
N VAL A 135 -8.54 -10.60 -9.40
CA VAL A 135 -7.12 -10.23 -9.53
C VAL A 135 -6.41 -10.29 -8.17
N GLY A 136 -5.12 -10.67 -8.20
CA GLY A 136 -4.27 -10.65 -7.00
C GLY A 136 -4.37 -11.92 -6.15
N ILE A 137 -4.66 -13.05 -6.76
CA ILE A 137 -4.70 -14.35 -6.07
C ILE A 137 -3.29 -14.95 -6.08
N THR A 138 -2.78 -15.27 -4.90
CA THR A 138 -1.48 -15.94 -4.74
C THR A 138 -1.46 -17.27 -5.48
N ASP A 139 -0.39 -17.51 -6.24
CA ASP A 139 -0.12 -18.78 -6.92
C ASP A 139 0.18 -19.86 -5.87
N TYR A 140 -0.85 -20.51 -5.41
CA TYR A 140 -0.82 -21.49 -4.34
C TYR A 140 -1.36 -22.82 -4.84
N GLU A 141 -0.60 -23.91 -4.63
CA GLU A 141 -0.91 -25.24 -5.17
C GLU A 141 -2.35 -25.70 -4.92
N PRO A 142 -2.92 -25.58 -3.71
CA PRO A 142 -4.32 -25.94 -3.46
C PRO A 142 -5.32 -25.14 -4.28
N TYR A 143 -4.99 -23.90 -4.69
CA TYR A 143 -5.83 -23.14 -5.62
C TYR A 143 -5.69 -23.65 -7.06
N ARG A 144 -4.48 -24.05 -7.49
CA ARG A 144 -4.25 -24.65 -8.81
C ARG A 144 -4.97 -26.01 -8.96
N ASN A 145 -5.02 -26.77 -7.90
CA ASN A 145 -5.68 -28.08 -7.84
C ASN A 145 -7.17 -28.01 -7.48
N ASN A 146 -7.74 -26.80 -7.35
CA ASN A 146 -9.13 -26.62 -7.00
C ASN A 146 -10.05 -26.97 -8.18
N ILE A 147 -11.12 -27.74 -7.91
CA ILE A 147 -12.07 -28.17 -8.93
C ILE A 147 -12.91 -27.00 -9.46
N SER A 148 -13.13 -25.99 -8.63
CA SER A 148 -14.07 -24.90 -8.89
C SER A 148 -13.45 -23.66 -9.53
N ILE A 149 -12.12 -23.50 -9.42
CA ILE A 149 -11.38 -22.33 -9.92
C ILE A 149 -10.19 -22.72 -10.77
N ARG A 150 -9.77 -21.82 -11.65
CA ARG A 150 -8.51 -21.90 -12.39
C ARG A 150 -7.72 -20.62 -12.19
N LEU A 151 -6.38 -20.73 -12.17
CA LEU A 151 -5.46 -19.59 -12.10
C LEU A 151 -4.82 -19.34 -13.48
N SER A 152 -4.56 -18.07 -13.77
CA SER A 152 -3.72 -17.65 -14.89
C SER A 152 -2.24 -18.00 -14.65
N LYS A 153 -1.39 -17.68 -15.61
CA LYS A 153 0.04 -17.47 -15.35
C LYS A 153 0.20 -16.32 -14.35
N PRO A 154 1.24 -16.35 -13.50
CA PRO A 154 1.55 -15.22 -12.65
C PRO A 154 1.97 -14.00 -13.48
N PHE A 155 1.40 -12.85 -13.16
CA PHE A 155 1.70 -11.58 -13.83
C PHE A 155 2.46 -10.59 -12.95
N PHE A 156 2.48 -10.82 -11.64
CA PHE A 156 3.19 -9.97 -10.68
C PHE A 156 3.93 -10.84 -9.67
N GLN A 157 5.18 -10.48 -9.39
CA GLN A 157 6.04 -11.21 -8.47
C GLN A 157 6.34 -10.36 -7.25
N GLY A 158 5.90 -10.84 -6.11
CA GLY A 158 6.23 -10.31 -4.80
C GLY A 158 6.93 -11.35 -3.94
N ARG A 159 7.11 -11.02 -2.68
CA ARG A 159 7.64 -11.91 -1.66
C ARG A 159 6.87 -11.75 -0.36
N VAL A 160 6.55 -12.85 0.28
CA VAL A 160 6.06 -12.85 1.66
C VAL A 160 7.25 -12.64 2.58
N MET A 161 7.19 -11.61 3.39
CA MET A 161 8.21 -11.28 4.38
C MET A 161 7.59 -11.20 5.77
N ALA A 162 8.40 -11.40 6.79
CA ALA A 162 7.97 -11.23 8.17
C ALA A 162 8.39 -9.87 8.72
N VAL A 163 7.56 -9.35 9.63
CA VAL A 163 7.82 -8.15 10.42
C VAL A 163 7.78 -8.51 11.89
N ALA A 164 8.73 -8.03 12.66
CA ALA A 164 8.78 -8.16 14.11
C ALA A 164 9.17 -6.85 14.78
N ASN A 165 8.98 -6.76 16.08
CA ASN A 165 9.51 -5.64 16.86
C ASN A 165 11.05 -5.65 16.82
N LYS A 166 11.69 -4.48 16.69
CA LYS A 166 13.15 -4.31 16.65
C LYS A 166 13.85 -4.89 17.86
N ASN A 167 13.21 -4.80 19.02
CA ASN A 167 13.75 -5.24 20.29
C ASN A 167 13.57 -6.76 20.55
N ASN A 168 12.74 -7.43 19.72
CA ASN A 168 12.50 -8.84 19.87
C ASN A 168 13.48 -9.66 19.02
N PHE A 169 14.08 -10.67 19.65
CA PHE A 169 14.81 -11.72 18.93
C PHE A 169 13.84 -12.86 18.61
N ILE A 170 13.67 -13.14 17.33
CA ILE A 170 12.80 -14.21 16.85
C ILE A 170 13.62 -15.48 16.68
N ASP A 171 13.34 -16.46 17.53
CA ASP A 171 13.91 -17.81 17.45
C ASP A 171 12.90 -18.74 16.77
N ILE A 172 13.16 -19.06 15.50
CA ILE A 172 12.27 -19.90 14.70
C ILE A 172 12.15 -21.35 15.18
N THR A 173 13.00 -21.79 16.10
CA THR A 173 12.92 -23.12 16.70
C THR A 173 11.93 -23.19 17.84
N LYS A 174 11.47 -22.04 18.34
CA LYS A 174 10.50 -21.92 19.43
C LYS A 174 9.10 -21.59 18.91
N PRO A 175 8.04 -21.88 19.66
CA PRO A 175 6.69 -21.44 19.33
C PRO A 175 6.64 -19.93 19.17
N GLN A 176 6.06 -19.47 18.05
CA GLN A 176 5.85 -18.06 17.74
C GLN A 176 4.38 -17.81 17.42
N LYS A 177 3.89 -16.63 17.77
CA LYS A 177 2.54 -16.14 17.42
C LYS A 177 2.63 -15.31 16.15
N VAL A 178 1.96 -15.75 15.10
CA VAL A 178 1.98 -15.12 13.78
C VAL A 178 0.66 -14.41 13.51
N ALA A 179 0.68 -13.10 13.36
CA ALA A 179 -0.49 -12.33 12.97
C ALA A 179 -0.68 -12.39 11.43
N LEU A 180 -1.88 -12.77 11.00
CA LEU A 180 -2.29 -12.84 9.59
C LEU A 180 -3.72 -12.31 9.42
N PRO A 181 -4.03 -11.63 8.28
CA PRO A 181 -5.42 -11.34 7.93
C PRO A 181 -6.22 -12.63 7.67
N PHE A 182 -7.51 -12.60 7.95
CA PHE A 182 -8.40 -13.78 7.84
C PHE A 182 -8.40 -14.43 6.46
N ASN A 183 -8.25 -13.67 5.40
CA ASN A 183 -8.32 -14.11 4.02
C ASN A 183 -7.02 -14.67 3.44
N TYR A 184 -5.90 -14.61 4.19
CA TYR A 184 -4.59 -15.08 3.74
C TYR A 184 -4.36 -16.56 4.04
N ILE A 185 -5.25 -17.42 3.53
CA ILE A 185 -5.22 -18.87 3.75
C ILE A 185 -3.93 -19.51 3.21
N ALA A 186 -3.43 -19.02 2.07
CA ALA A 186 -2.20 -19.52 1.47
C ALA A 186 -1.01 -19.32 2.40
N TYR A 187 -0.88 -18.14 3.02
CA TYR A 187 0.20 -17.84 3.96
C TYR A 187 0.07 -18.64 5.25
N LYS A 188 -1.16 -18.77 5.77
CA LYS A 188 -1.45 -19.62 6.94
C LYS A 188 -0.96 -21.04 6.74
N ASN A 189 -1.34 -21.65 5.63
CA ASN A 189 -0.96 -23.04 5.34
C ASN A 189 0.54 -23.17 5.10
N LEU A 190 1.15 -22.21 4.38
CA LEU A 190 2.59 -22.16 4.15
C LEU A 190 3.37 -22.17 5.48
N ILE A 191 2.97 -21.32 6.43
CA ILE A 191 3.63 -21.20 7.72
C ILE A 191 3.42 -22.47 8.57
N LEU A 192 2.20 -22.96 8.69
CA LEU A 192 1.92 -24.14 9.52
C LEU A 192 2.56 -25.42 8.96
N ASN A 193 2.73 -25.52 7.65
CA ASN A 193 3.45 -26.64 7.03
C ASN A 193 4.97 -26.54 7.25
N THR A 194 5.53 -25.31 7.25
CA THR A 194 6.96 -25.10 7.44
C THR A 194 7.36 -25.08 8.92
N TYR A 195 6.51 -24.50 9.76
CA TYR A 195 6.72 -24.32 11.21
C TYR A 195 5.48 -24.79 11.99
N PRO A 196 5.29 -26.11 12.17
CA PRO A 196 4.07 -26.67 12.78
C PRO A 196 3.83 -26.23 14.25
N HIS A 197 4.87 -25.75 14.92
CA HIS A 197 4.83 -25.26 16.30
C HIS A 197 4.43 -23.79 16.42
N PHE A 198 4.25 -23.09 15.30
CA PHE A 198 3.75 -21.71 15.30
C PHE A 198 2.22 -21.68 15.48
N SER A 199 1.72 -20.60 16.05
CA SER A 199 0.29 -20.35 16.22
C SER A 199 -0.14 -19.12 15.42
N ILE A 200 -1.35 -19.17 14.85
CA ILE A 200 -1.88 -18.09 14.03
C ILE A 200 -2.87 -17.24 14.82
N ILE A 201 -2.65 -15.92 14.82
CA ILE A 201 -3.59 -14.92 15.30
C ILE A 201 -4.21 -14.25 14.09
N ASN A 202 -5.51 -14.47 13.88
CA ASN A 202 -6.23 -13.85 12.78
C ASN A 202 -6.63 -12.40 13.12
N LYS A 203 -6.36 -11.47 12.21
CA LYS A 203 -6.72 -10.05 12.30
C LYS A 203 -7.58 -9.64 11.11
N ALA A 204 -8.24 -8.49 11.20
CA ALA A 204 -9.14 -8.02 10.14
C ALA A 204 -8.38 -7.63 8.86
N ASN A 205 -7.21 -7.01 9.00
CA ASN A 205 -6.39 -6.47 7.91
C ASN A 205 -4.91 -6.44 8.30
N THR A 206 -4.05 -6.04 7.37
CA THR A 206 -2.59 -5.95 7.56
C THR A 206 -2.20 -4.96 8.65
N ARG A 207 -2.86 -3.80 8.72
CA ARG A 207 -2.60 -2.79 9.75
C ARG A 207 -2.79 -3.36 11.14
N ASP A 208 -3.88 -4.10 11.36
CA ASP A 208 -4.17 -4.74 12.66
C ASP A 208 -3.15 -5.84 13.00
N CYS A 209 -2.61 -6.54 11.98
CA CYS A 209 -1.51 -7.48 12.17
C CYS A 209 -0.24 -6.77 12.67
N LEU A 210 0.11 -5.65 12.06
CA LEU A 210 1.29 -4.85 12.46
C LEU A 210 1.10 -4.23 13.84
N LEU A 211 -0.10 -3.76 14.19
CA LEU A 211 -0.44 -3.30 15.55
C LEU A 211 -0.27 -4.41 16.57
N ALA A 212 -0.75 -5.63 16.28
CA ALA A 212 -0.58 -6.76 17.17
C ALA A 212 0.90 -7.08 17.46
N VAL A 213 1.78 -6.87 16.47
CA VAL A 213 3.24 -7.01 16.67
C VAL A 213 3.82 -5.84 17.46
N ALA A 214 3.39 -4.61 17.17
CA ALA A 214 3.84 -3.42 17.89
C ALA A 214 3.46 -3.46 19.37
N ASP A 215 2.24 -3.94 19.67
CA ASP A 215 1.68 -4.04 21.01
C ASP A 215 2.12 -5.33 21.75
N GLY A 216 2.90 -6.22 21.12
CA GLY A 216 3.41 -7.47 21.70
C GLY A 216 2.36 -8.60 21.82
N GLU A 217 1.21 -8.48 21.18
CA GLU A 217 0.18 -9.52 21.12
C GLU A 217 0.61 -10.69 20.20
N ALA A 218 1.33 -10.35 19.11
CA ALA A 218 1.97 -11.29 18.20
C ALA A 218 3.49 -11.07 18.15
N ASP A 219 4.24 -12.12 17.86
CA ASP A 219 5.69 -12.07 17.73
C ASP A 219 6.11 -11.59 16.35
N ILE A 220 5.39 -12.02 15.31
CA ILE A 220 5.63 -11.69 13.91
C ILE A 220 4.30 -11.47 13.15
N ALA A 221 4.37 -10.64 12.12
CA ALA A 221 3.32 -10.54 11.10
C ALA A 221 3.91 -10.90 9.75
N LEU A 222 3.14 -11.57 8.89
CA LEU A 222 3.55 -11.93 7.53
C LEU A 222 2.68 -11.22 6.51
N GLN A 223 3.32 -10.65 5.49
CA GLN A 223 2.63 -10.00 4.38
C GLN A 223 3.54 -9.85 3.16
N ASN A 224 2.95 -9.52 2.02
CA ASN A 224 3.67 -9.14 0.81
C ASN A 224 4.61 -7.95 1.08
N ASN A 225 5.81 -7.99 0.52
CA ASN A 225 6.85 -6.98 0.73
C ASN A 225 6.41 -5.55 0.35
N HIS A 226 5.60 -5.39 -0.71
CA HIS A 226 5.10 -4.07 -1.11
C HIS A 226 4.14 -3.50 -0.08
N ILE A 227 3.24 -4.33 0.45
CA ILE A 227 2.28 -3.95 1.50
C ILE A 227 3.03 -3.58 2.79
N ILE A 228 4.00 -4.41 3.21
CA ILE A 228 4.83 -4.11 4.39
C ILE A 228 5.56 -2.77 4.22
N SER A 229 6.23 -2.58 3.09
CA SER A 229 7.00 -1.35 2.83
C SER A 229 6.12 -0.10 2.86
N TYR A 230 4.89 -0.20 2.40
CA TYR A 230 3.92 0.89 2.48
C TYR A 230 3.52 1.19 3.93
N HIS A 231 3.08 0.19 4.68
CA HIS A 231 2.62 0.38 6.05
C HIS A 231 3.73 0.79 7.03
N LEU A 232 4.98 0.36 6.82
CA LEU A 232 6.11 0.76 7.67
C LEU A 232 6.49 2.25 7.53
N GLN A 233 5.90 2.99 6.58
CA GLN A 233 6.00 4.45 6.53
C GLN A 233 5.15 5.13 7.63
N ASN A 234 4.22 4.38 8.25
CA ASN A 234 3.43 4.89 9.35
C ASN A 234 4.31 5.08 10.61
N PRO A 235 4.29 6.27 11.25
CA PRO A 235 5.02 6.55 12.48
C PRO A 235 4.79 5.56 13.62
N ARG A 236 3.63 4.92 13.69
CA ARG A 236 3.32 3.91 14.72
C ARG A 236 4.16 2.63 14.58
N PHE A 237 4.74 2.38 13.42
CA PHE A 237 5.49 1.16 13.12
C PHE A 237 7.00 1.39 13.07
N THR A 238 7.49 2.53 13.58
CA THR A 238 8.92 2.85 13.61
C THR A 238 9.75 1.82 14.37
N ASP A 239 9.16 1.14 15.36
CA ASP A 239 9.83 0.10 16.15
C ASP A 239 9.73 -1.30 15.53
N LEU A 240 9.13 -1.42 14.36
CA LEU A 240 9.09 -2.66 13.61
C LEU A 240 10.27 -2.76 12.64
N LYS A 241 10.68 -3.98 12.33
CA LYS A 241 11.72 -4.32 11.34
C LYS A 241 11.30 -5.49 10.49
N ILE A 242 11.74 -5.49 9.23
CA ILE A 242 11.57 -6.63 8.32
C ILE A 242 12.60 -7.69 8.69
N LEU A 243 12.15 -8.95 8.76
CA LEU A 243 13.01 -10.11 8.99
C LEU A 243 13.31 -10.79 7.65
N SER A 244 14.58 -10.93 7.32
CA SER A 244 15.03 -11.64 6.11
C SER A 244 14.89 -13.17 6.17
N LEU A 245 14.63 -13.72 7.36
CA LEU A 245 14.46 -15.16 7.59
C LEU A 245 13.25 -15.78 6.86
N PHE A 246 12.20 -14.98 6.65
CA PHE A 246 11.00 -15.40 5.94
C PHE A 246 10.98 -14.70 4.58
N ASN A 247 11.16 -15.48 3.52
CA ASN A 247 11.30 -14.96 2.16
C ASN A 247 10.71 -15.96 1.17
N PHE A 248 9.38 -16.05 1.15
CA PHE A 248 8.67 -16.93 0.24
C PHE A 248 8.20 -16.17 -1.01
N PRO A 249 8.22 -16.80 -2.20
CA PRO A 249 7.67 -16.17 -3.39
C PRO A 249 6.16 -15.96 -3.24
N ASP A 250 5.70 -14.77 -3.63
CA ASP A 250 4.28 -14.40 -3.68
C ASP A 250 3.93 -13.97 -5.10
N ASN A 251 3.72 -14.96 -5.94
CA ASN A 251 3.34 -14.75 -7.33
C ASN A 251 1.84 -14.55 -7.42
N LEU A 252 1.40 -13.42 -8.00
CA LEU A 252 -0.01 -13.09 -8.11
C LEU A 252 -0.58 -13.41 -9.48
N CYS A 253 -1.76 -14.02 -9.48
CA CYS A 253 -2.49 -14.52 -10.65
C CYS A 253 -3.89 -13.89 -10.75
N LEU A 254 -4.52 -14.06 -11.92
CA LEU A 254 -5.96 -13.97 -12.09
C LEU A 254 -6.59 -15.32 -11.74
N ALA A 255 -7.73 -15.30 -11.07
CA ALA A 255 -8.57 -16.48 -10.87
C ALA A 255 -9.85 -16.37 -11.68
N ALA A 256 -10.30 -17.45 -12.28
CA ALA A 256 -11.59 -17.60 -12.97
C ALA A 256 -12.32 -18.84 -12.49
N ALA A 257 -13.63 -18.91 -12.73
CA ALA A 257 -14.40 -20.14 -12.53
C ALA A 257 -13.86 -21.25 -13.45
N ASN A 258 -13.84 -22.50 -12.98
CA ASN A 258 -13.44 -23.66 -13.77
C ASN A 258 -14.60 -24.11 -14.68
N ASN A 259 -14.89 -23.32 -15.70
CA ASN A 259 -15.86 -23.58 -16.74
C ASN A 259 -15.31 -23.18 -18.12
N ALA A 260 -16.06 -23.39 -19.19
CA ALA A 260 -15.61 -23.07 -20.54
C ALA A 260 -15.31 -21.56 -20.71
N ASP A 261 -16.16 -20.72 -20.19
CA ASP A 261 -16.06 -19.25 -20.27
C ASP A 261 -14.83 -18.73 -19.52
N GLY A 262 -14.66 -19.12 -18.24
CA GLY A 262 -13.49 -18.77 -17.44
C GLY A 262 -12.19 -19.30 -18.04
N SER A 263 -12.18 -20.50 -18.60
CA SER A 263 -11.01 -21.07 -19.27
C SER A 263 -10.63 -20.29 -20.53
N GLN A 264 -11.62 -19.83 -21.30
CA GLN A 264 -11.40 -19.00 -22.48
C GLN A 264 -10.88 -17.61 -22.11
N LEU A 265 -11.46 -16.98 -21.07
CA LEU A 265 -10.95 -15.72 -20.52
C LEU A 265 -9.49 -15.84 -20.09
N LEU A 266 -9.14 -16.86 -19.29
CA LEU A 266 -7.76 -17.07 -18.86
C LEU A 266 -6.80 -17.34 -20.03
N THR A 267 -7.26 -18.01 -21.09
CA THR A 267 -6.45 -18.21 -22.30
C THR A 267 -6.11 -16.89 -22.96
N ILE A 268 -7.10 -15.99 -23.09
CA ILE A 268 -6.92 -14.64 -23.64
C ILE A 268 -6.00 -13.81 -22.76
N PHE A 269 -6.30 -13.73 -21.47
CA PHE A 269 -5.49 -12.93 -20.54
C PHE A 269 -4.08 -13.48 -20.35
N ASN A 270 -3.83 -14.79 -20.44
CA ASN A 270 -2.49 -15.35 -20.42
C ASN A 270 -1.65 -14.88 -21.60
N LYS A 271 -2.23 -14.71 -22.80
CA LYS A 271 -1.53 -14.11 -23.94
C LYS A 271 -1.17 -12.64 -23.65
N CYS A 272 -2.08 -11.88 -23.05
CA CYS A 272 -1.81 -10.51 -22.64
C CYS A 272 -0.71 -10.46 -21.56
N ILE A 273 -0.74 -11.37 -20.60
CA ILE A 273 0.29 -11.48 -19.55
C ILE A 273 1.67 -11.80 -20.17
N ASP A 274 1.73 -12.70 -21.14
CA ASP A 274 2.99 -13.03 -21.84
C ASP A 274 3.59 -11.82 -22.61
N THR A 275 2.77 -10.83 -22.93
CA THR A 275 3.20 -9.59 -23.64
C THR A 275 3.34 -8.38 -22.73
N LEU A 276 3.08 -8.52 -21.42
CA LEU A 276 3.29 -7.44 -20.46
C LEU A 276 4.76 -7.00 -20.46
N ASN A 277 4.98 -5.73 -20.78
CA ASN A 277 6.32 -5.16 -20.74
C ASN A 277 6.76 -4.97 -19.27
N PRO A 278 7.91 -5.53 -18.87
CA PRO A 278 8.46 -5.33 -17.52
C PRO A 278 8.57 -3.85 -17.13
N LYS A 279 8.96 -2.97 -18.06
CA LYS A 279 9.02 -1.50 -17.80
C LYS A 279 7.66 -0.91 -17.49
N THR A 280 6.59 -1.38 -18.14
CA THR A 280 5.22 -0.93 -17.84
C THR A 280 4.82 -1.36 -16.42
N LEU A 281 5.15 -2.59 -16.03
CA LEU A 281 4.92 -3.06 -14.66
C LEU A 281 5.72 -2.26 -13.64
N ASP A 282 7.00 -2.01 -13.89
CA ASP A 282 7.84 -1.18 -13.02
C ASP A 282 7.30 0.24 -12.89
N ASN A 283 6.82 0.83 -13.98
CA ASN A 283 6.19 2.16 -13.96
C ASN A 283 4.91 2.17 -13.12
N ILE A 284 4.06 1.14 -13.25
CA ILE A 284 2.84 1.02 -12.42
C ILE A 284 3.22 0.90 -10.94
N VAL A 285 4.19 0.03 -10.60
CA VAL A 285 4.67 -0.15 -9.23
C VAL A 285 5.24 1.17 -8.70
N MET A 286 6.10 1.83 -9.47
CA MET A 286 6.71 3.09 -9.08
C MET A 286 5.66 4.19 -8.87
N TYR A 287 4.68 4.29 -9.77
CA TYR A 287 3.59 5.26 -9.63
C TYR A 287 2.82 5.04 -8.33
N GLU A 288 2.38 3.82 -8.05
CA GLU A 288 1.55 3.50 -6.90
C GLU A 288 2.32 3.49 -5.57
N THR A 289 3.65 3.27 -5.59
CA THR A 289 4.46 3.24 -4.36
C THR A 289 5.13 4.58 -4.05
N VAL A 290 5.52 5.35 -5.07
CA VAL A 290 6.27 6.61 -4.91
C VAL A 290 5.36 7.83 -5.03
N GLN A 291 4.43 7.84 -5.99
CA GLN A 291 3.53 8.97 -6.21
C GLN A 291 2.26 8.92 -5.34
N SER A 292 1.94 7.76 -4.76
CA SER A 292 0.90 7.60 -3.74
C SER A 292 1.53 7.27 -2.39
N PRO A 293 2.31 8.19 -1.78
CA PRO A 293 2.96 7.92 -0.51
C PRO A 293 1.89 7.70 0.58
N TYR A 294 2.26 6.94 1.59
CA TYR A 294 1.44 6.77 2.78
C TYR A 294 1.00 8.13 3.33
N ARG A 295 -0.31 8.37 3.40
CA ARG A 295 -0.89 9.57 4.01
C ARG A 295 -1.25 9.25 5.45
N PRO A 296 -0.55 9.83 6.45
CA PRO A 296 -0.86 9.56 7.85
C PRO A 296 -2.26 10.06 8.18
N SER A 297 -3.02 9.23 8.86
CA SER A 297 -4.33 9.62 9.41
C SER A 297 -4.16 10.57 10.60
N LEU A 298 -5.24 11.24 11.01
CA LEU A 298 -5.22 12.08 12.22
C LEU A 298 -4.81 11.28 13.46
N SER A 299 -5.20 10.00 13.55
CA SER A 299 -4.78 9.12 14.64
C SER A 299 -3.29 8.78 14.60
N ASP A 300 -2.68 8.67 13.43
CA ASP A 300 -1.24 8.43 13.28
C ASP A 300 -0.43 9.67 13.67
N LEU A 301 -0.93 10.86 13.32
CA LEU A 301 -0.35 12.14 13.74
C LEU A 301 -0.48 12.34 15.24
N ALA A 302 -1.66 12.04 15.82
CA ALA A 302 -1.87 12.11 17.26
C ALA A 302 -0.89 11.19 18.02
N TYR A 303 -0.67 9.98 17.55
CA TYR A 303 0.30 9.07 18.13
C TYR A 303 1.75 9.61 18.03
N LYS A 304 2.13 10.16 16.87
CA LYS A 304 3.45 10.74 16.67
C LYS A 304 3.75 11.92 17.59
N TYR A 305 2.72 12.71 17.94
CA TYR A 305 2.84 13.93 18.71
C TYR A 305 2.16 13.84 20.08
N ASP A 306 1.98 12.61 20.62
CA ASP A 306 1.28 12.33 21.87
C ASP A 306 1.86 13.15 23.05
N TYR A 307 3.19 13.20 23.18
CA TYR A 307 3.89 13.97 24.20
C TYR A 307 3.67 15.49 24.06
N LEU A 308 3.60 16.02 22.82
CA LEU A 308 3.31 17.45 22.60
C LEU A 308 1.86 17.76 22.93
N ILE A 309 0.94 16.89 22.56
CA ILE A 309 -0.49 17.01 22.89
C ILE A 309 -0.67 16.96 24.40
N ALA A 310 0.00 16.03 25.10
CA ALA A 310 -0.01 15.94 26.54
C ALA A 310 0.55 17.22 27.21
N ALA A 311 1.68 17.74 26.72
CA ALA A 311 2.26 18.98 27.22
C ALA A 311 1.33 20.19 27.02
N LEU A 312 0.66 20.30 25.85
CA LEU A 312 -0.32 21.35 25.59
C LEU A 312 -1.53 21.25 26.51
N LEU A 313 -2.03 20.05 26.78
CA LEU A 313 -3.13 19.82 27.72
C LEU A 313 -2.73 20.25 29.15
N VAL A 314 -1.53 19.88 29.58
CA VAL A 314 -1.01 20.31 30.90
C VAL A 314 -0.91 21.85 30.99
N MET A 315 -0.35 22.50 29.95
CA MET A 315 -0.30 23.95 29.90
C MET A 315 -1.68 24.60 29.93
N LEU A 316 -2.64 24.01 29.21
CA LEU A 316 -4.03 24.50 29.22
C LEU A 316 -4.66 24.39 30.63
N VAL A 317 -4.47 23.28 31.33
CA VAL A 317 -4.96 23.09 32.70
C VAL A 317 -4.32 24.10 33.64
N ILE A 318 -3.00 24.33 33.55
CA ILE A 318 -2.30 25.33 34.34
C ILE A 318 -2.83 26.73 34.04
N TRP A 319 -3.04 27.08 32.78
CA TRP A 319 -3.58 28.37 32.37
C TRP A 319 -4.99 28.56 32.90
N LEU A 320 -5.85 27.53 32.84
CA LEU A 320 -7.22 27.56 33.37
C LEU A 320 -7.22 27.75 34.89
N TYR A 321 -6.32 27.06 35.59
CA TYR A 321 -6.14 27.23 37.03
C TYR A 321 -5.78 28.67 37.39
N PHE A 322 -4.78 29.26 36.71
CA PHE A 322 -4.41 30.65 36.96
C PHE A 322 -5.50 31.66 36.61
N THR A 323 -6.27 31.44 35.55
CA THR A 323 -7.40 32.32 35.20
C THR A 323 -8.51 32.26 36.24
N LEU A 324 -8.84 31.07 36.75
CA LEU A 324 -9.84 30.93 37.85
C LEU A 324 -9.33 31.56 39.14
N GLN A 325 -8.05 31.40 39.50
CA GLN A 325 -7.48 32.06 40.68
C GLN A 325 -7.48 33.58 40.53
N ARG A 326 -7.17 34.08 39.32
CA ARG A 326 -7.22 35.53 39.05
C ARG A 326 -8.64 36.09 39.17
N GLN A 327 -9.65 35.40 38.72
CA GLN A 327 -11.05 35.80 38.87
C GLN A 327 -11.43 35.89 40.35
N LYS A 328 -11.14 34.85 41.14
CA LYS A 328 -11.38 34.88 42.59
C LYS A 328 -10.66 36.02 43.31
N TYR A 329 -9.42 36.30 42.87
CA TYR A 329 -8.67 37.42 43.46
C TYR A 329 -9.26 38.77 43.12
N LEU A 330 -9.76 38.97 41.88
CA LEU A 330 -10.44 40.20 41.47
C LEU A 330 -11.74 40.39 42.22
N GLU A 331 -12.58 39.37 42.40
CA GLU A 331 -13.80 39.42 43.20
C GLU A 331 -13.53 39.81 44.66
N LEU A 332 -12.45 39.24 45.23
CA LEU A 332 -12.06 39.61 46.61
C LEU A 332 -11.56 41.04 46.71
N LEU A 333 -10.85 41.54 45.68
CA LEU A 333 -10.37 42.92 45.61
C LEU A 333 -11.53 43.92 45.48
N GLU A 334 -12.51 43.61 44.63
CA GLU A 334 -13.77 44.43 44.51
C GLU A 334 -14.53 44.46 45.80
N ALA A 335 -14.71 43.33 46.49
CA ALA A 335 -15.38 43.30 47.79
C ALA A 335 -14.65 44.15 48.85
N LYS A 336 -13.30 44.06 48.91
CA LYS A 336 -12.50 44.89 49.83
C LYS A 336 -12.53 46.38 49.47
N ASN A 337 -12.52 46.73 48.19
CA ASN A 337 -12.68 48.15 47.79
C ASN A 337 -14.03 48.72 48.18
N LEU A 338 -15.10 47.93 48.02
CA LEU A 338 -16.44 48.35 48.47
C LEU A 338 -16.51 48.53 50.00
N GLU A 339 -15.85 47.63 50.76
CA GLU A 339 -15.76 47.79 52.24
C GLU A 339 -14.98 49.04 52.61
N LEU A 340 -13.88 49.37 51.96
CA LEU A 340 -13.09 50.57 52.18
C LEU A 340 -13.85 51.83 51.81
N GLU A 341 -14.60 51.86 50.70
CA GLU A 341 -15.47 53.00 50.36
C GLU A 341 -16.58 53.24 51.37
N THR A 342 -17.21 52.17 51.85
CA THR A 342 -18.26 52.32 52.89
C THR A 342 -17.66 52.79 54.19
N ALA A 343 -16.52 52.29 54.62
CA ALA A 343 -15.81 52.75 55.80
C ALA A 343 -15.36 54.25 55.69
N ALA A 344 -14.86 54.64 54.51
CA ALA A 344 -14.47 56.02 54.23
C ALA A 344 -15.69 56.99 54.30
N LYS A 345 -16.83 56.60 53.73
CA LYS A 345 -18.10 57.42 53.84
C LYS A 345 -18.58 57.53 55.25
N GLN A 346 -18.51 56.48 56.05
CA GLN A 346 -18.86 56.51 57.46
C GLN A 346 -17.92 57.40 58.28
N ALA A 347 -16.63 57.36 58.02
CA ALA A 347 -15.61 58.18 58.65
C ALA A 347 -15.81 59.69 58.32
N LEU A 348 -16.17 60.00 57.07
CA LEU A 348 -16.46 61.35 56.61
C LEU A 348 -17.72 61.93 57.32
N ALA A 349 -18.80 61.15 57.35
CA ALA A 349 -20.02 61.49 58.02
C ALA A 349 -19.82 61.72 59.54
N ALA A 350 -19.00 60.86 60.18
CA ALA A 350 -18.62 61.04 61.58
C ALA A 350 -17.80 62.31 61.85
N SER A 351 -16.89 62.66 60.90
CA SER A 351 -16.11 63.88 60.95
C SER A 351 -16.95 65.14 60.75
N GLU A 352 -17.89 65.13 59.83
CA GLU A 352 -18.82 66.23 59.59
C GLU A 352 -19.74 66.45 60.80
N ALA A 353 -20.25 65.37 61.40
CA ALA A 353 -21.03 65.43 62.60
C ALA A 353 -20.26 66.02 63.80
N LYS A 354 -18.97 65.79 63.87
CA LYS A 354 -18.06 66.34 64.91
C LYS A 354 -17.69 67.78 64.68
N SER A 355 -17.75 68.30 63.48
CA SER A 355 -17.42 69.70 63.13
C SER A 355 -18.67 70.62 63.22
N SER A 356 -19.88 70.08 63.41
CA SER A 356 -21.14 70.84 63.59
C SER A 356 -21.57 70.99 65.01
N PHE A 357 -20.72 70.57 65.97
CA PHE A 357 -20.81 70.91 67.42
C PHE A 357 -19.66 71.85 67.81
#